data_7f8b3c569bc90d7237d42dd87c31470a
#
_entry.id   7f8b3c569bc90d7237d42dd87c31470a
#
_cell.length_a   1.000
_cell.length_b   1.000
_cell.length_c   1.000
_cell.angle_alpha   90.00
_cell.angle_beta   90.00
_cell.angle_gamma   90.00
#
_symmetry.space_group_name_H-M   'P 1'
#
loop_
_entity.id
_entity.type
_entity.pdbx_description
1 polymer ?
#
loop_
_entity_poly.entity_id
_entity_poly.type
_entity_poly.pdbx_seq_one_letter_code
_entity_poly.pdbx_strand_id
1 'polypeptide(L)' 'MLDIEYSLIIETTEEPDFFTFFSPDLEGFTGVGHSIEDCIYNARHAMRDHVKLLIENQLPVPPKNEDPKITIQNSFKIAA' A
#
# COMPACT_ATOMS: atom_id res chain seq x y z
N MET A 1 -8.10 -9.71 -11.23
CA MET A 1 -7.21 -10.39 -10.30
C MET A 1 -6.18 -9.42 -9.73
N LEU A 2 -6.00 -9.45 -8.43
CA LEU A 2 -5.02 -8.58 -7.80
C LEU A 2 -3.62 -9.14 -7.99
N ASP A 3 -2.70 -8.28 -8.37
CA ASP A 3 -1.33 -8.66 -8.66
C ASP A 3 -0.40 -8.16 -7.55
N ILE A 4 -0.85 -8.32 -6.31
CA ILE A 4 -0.09 -7.92 -5.14
C ILE A 4 -0.10 -9.07 -4.15
N GLU A 5 0.93 -9.12 -3.31
CA GLU A 5 1.10 -10.20 -2.35
C GLU A 5 0.69 -9.82 -0.94
N TYR A 6 0.33 -8.57 -0.73
CA TYR A 6 -0.07 -8.04 0.56
C TYR A 6 -1.22 -7.08 0.36
N SER A 7 -2.03 -6.95 1.39
CA SER A 7 -3.18 -6.04 1.31
C SER A 7 -2.71 -4.59 1.24
N LEU A 8 -3.55 -3.75 0.66
CA LEU A 8 -3.24 -2.35 0.43
C LEU A 8 -4.41 -1.49 0.88
N ILE A 9 -4.12 -0.45 1.61
CA ILE A 9 -5.12 0.54 2.00
C ILE A 9 -4.75 1.86 1.34
N ILE A 10 -5.67 2.37 0.53
CA ILE A 10 -5.50 3.64 -0.18
C ILE A 10 -6.38 4.67 0.51
N GLU A 11 -5.78 5.79 0.87
CA GLU A 11 -6.50 6.85 1.58
C GLU A 11 -6.63 8.06 0.69
N THR A 12 -7.84 8.58 0.59
CA THR A 12 -8.08 9.84 -0.11
C THR A 12 -7.63 11.00 0.76
N THR A 13 -7.36 12.13 0.14
CA THR A 13 -6.98 13.34 0.84
C THR A 13 -7.91 14.48 0.39
N GLU A 14 -7.70 15.68 0.93
CA GLU A 14 -8.47 16.82 0.50
C GLU A 14 -8.16 17.25 -0.91
N GLU A 15 -7.01 16.81 -1.43
CA GLU A 15 -6.63 17.07 -2.81
C GLU A 15 -7.23 16.01 -3.71
N PRO A 16 -7.98 16.36 -4.74
CA PRO A 16 -8.65 15.34 -5.56
C PRO A 16 -7.70 14.46 -6.35
N ASP A 17 -6.47 14.88 -6.57
CA ASP A 17 -5.48 14.11 -7.32
C ASP A 17 -4.29 13.71 -6.45
N PHE A 18 -4.50 13.54 -5.16
CA PHE A 18 -3.45 13.12 -4.25
C PHE A 18 -3.99 12.06 -3.30
N PHE A 19 -3.33 10.90 -3.31
CA PHE A 19 -3.71 9.76 -2.49
C PHE A 19 -2.49 9.22 -1.79
N THR A 20 -2.70 8.64 -0.62
CA THR A 20 -1.63 7.96 0.09
C THR A 20 -2.00 6.49 0.23
N PHE A 21 -1.01 5.64 0.49
CA PHE A 21 -1.32 4.23 0.72
C PHE A 21 -0.34 3.61 1.70
N PHE A 22 -0.77 2.52 2.29
CA PHE A 22 0.08 1.72 3.16
C PHE A 22 -0.44 0.29 3.14
N SER A 23 0.32 -0.63 3.69
CA SER A 23 -0.09 -2.01 3.78
C SER A 23 -0.19 -2.44 5.24
N PRO A 24 -1.32 -3.04 5.65
CA PRO A 24 -1.41 -3.56 7.01
C PRO A 24 -0.54 -4.81 7.21
N ASP A 25 -0.09 -5.41 6.11
CA ASP A 25 0.73 -6.62 6.19
C ASP A 25 2.22 -6.34 6.16
N LEU A 26 2.62 -5.13 5.75
CA LEU A 26 4.03 -4.75 5.63
C LEU A 26 4.29 -3.51 6.48
N GLU A 27 4.93 -3.71 7.61
CA GLU A 27 5.23 -2.61 8.50
C GLU A 27 6.19 -1.63 7.84
N GLY A 28 5.88 -0.34 7.94
CA GLY A 28 6.72 0.70 7.38
C GLY A 28 6.54 0.95 5.88
N PHE A 29 5.63 0.23 5.25
CA PHE A 29 5.39 0.40 3.82
C PHE A 29 4.35 1.49 3.58
N THR A 30 4.75 2.58 2.93
CA THR A 30 3.85 3.68 2.58
C THR A 30 4.24 4.26 1.24
N GLY A 31 3.31 5.01 0.64
CA GLY A 31 3.60 5.69 -0.61
C GLY A 31 2.48 6.65 -0.97
N VAL A 32 2.60 7.22 -2.16
CA VAL A 32 1.62 8.19 -2.65
C VAL A 32 1.34 7.94 -4.12
N GLY A 33 0.24 8.48 -4.60
CA GLY A 33 -0.12 8.41 -6.01
C GLY A 33 -1.13 9.51 -6.35
N HIS A 34 -1.36 9.71 -7.64
CA HIS A 34 -2.26 10.75 -8.12
C HIS A 34 -3.65 10.23 -8.43
N SER A 35 -3.84 8.94 -8.40
CA SER A 35 -5.12 8.30 -8.61
C SER A 35 -5.09 6.95 -7.92
N ILE A 36 -6.24 6.31 -7.82
CA ILE A 36 -6.30 4.97 -7.22
C ILE A 36 -5.49 3.99 -8.06
N GLU A 37 -5.61 4.08 -9.38
CA GLU A 37 -4.84 3.20 -10.26
C GLU A 37 -3.35 3.44 -10.14
N ASP A 38 -2.97 4.71 -10.00
CA ASP A 38 -1.57 5.07 -9.82
C ASP A 38 -1.02 4.50 -8.52
N CYS A 39 -1.83 4.57 -7.45
CA CYS A 39 -1.44 3.99 -6.18
C CYS A 39 -1.22 2.48 -6.29
N ILE A 40 -2.11 1.79 -6.98
CA ILE A 40 -1.98 0.35 -7.14
C ILE A 40 -0.72 0.01 -7.93
N TYR A 41 -0.47 0.77 -8.99
CA TYR A 41 0.73 0.58 -9.79
C TYR A 41 2.00 0.79 -8.96
N ASN A 42 2.03 1.92 -8.25
CA ASN A 42 3.19 2.25 -7.42
C ASN A 42 3.39 1.25 -6.30
N ALA A 43 2.28 0.81 -5.68
CA ALA A 43 2.35 -0.14 -4.58
C ALA A 43 2.88 -1.49 -5.05
N ARG A 44 2.46 -1.94 -6.23
CA ARG A 44 2.92 -3.21 -6.75
C ARG A 44 4.43 -3.26 -6.87
N HIS A 45 5.00 -2.19 -7.43
CA HIS A 45 6.45 -2.11 -7.58
C HIS A 45 7.15 -1.91 -6.24
N ALA A 46 6.59 -1.03 -5.41
CA ALA A 46 7.20 -0.71 -4.12
C ALA A 46 7.19 -1.90 -3.18
N MET A 47 6.17 -2.75 -3.25
CA MET A 47 6.12 -3.94 -2.40
C MET A 47 7.28 -4.88 -2.72
N ARG A 48 7.58 -5.06 -4.00
CA ARG A 48 8.72 -5.89 -4.39
C ARG A 48 10.03 -5.32 -3.88
N ASP A 49 10.18 -3.99 -4.02
CA ASP A 49 11.40 -3.35 -3.55
C ASP A 49 11.51 -3.43 -2.04
N HIS A 50 10.39 -3.29 -1.34
CA HIS A 50 10.38 -3.36 0.12
C HIS A 50 10.80 -4.74 0.62
N VAL A 51 10.24 -5.79 0.02
CA VAL A 51 10.60 -7.16 0.37
C VAL A 51 12.07 -7.43 0.07
N LYS A 52 12.53 -6.94 -1.08
CA LYS A 52 13.92 -7.11 -1.45
C LYS A 52 14.85 -6.45 -0.43
N LEU A 53 14.46 -5.26 0.04
CA LEU A 53 15.23 -4.54 1.03
C LEU A 53 15.27 -5.30 2.35
N LEU A 54 14.15 -5.89 2.74
CA LEU A 54 14.11 -6.70 3.96
C LEU A 54 15.07 -7.87 3.85
N ILE A 55 15.07 -8.55 2.71
CA ILE A 55 15.96 -9.69 2.49
C ILE A 55 17.42 -9.25 2.54
N GLU A 56 17.74 -8.14 1.89
CA GLU A 56 19.12 -7.64 1.84
C GLU A 56 19.62 -7.26 3.22
N ASN A 57 18.74 -6.82 4.09
CA ASN A 57 19.10 -6.43 5.45
C ASN A 57 18.89 -7.55 6.45
N GLN A 58 18.58 -8.76 5.99
CA GLN A 58 18.40 -9.93 6.83
C GLN A 58 17.30 -9.72 7.87
N LEU A 59 16.26 -9.00 7.47
CA LEU A 59 15.10 -8.77 8.31
C LEU A 59 14.00 -9.75 7.95
N PRO A 60 13.09 -10.07 8.90
CA PRO A 60 12.02 -11.00 8.61
C PRO A 60 11.12 -10.48 7.50
N VAL A 61 10.73 -11.38 6.59
CA VAL A 61 9.81 -11.05 5.51
C VAL A 61 8.44 -11.59 5.90
N PRO A 62 7.41 -10.75 5.99
CA PRO A 62 6.07 -11.24 6.32
C PRO A 62 5.59 -12.24 5.27
N PRO A 63 4.83 -13.25 5.69
CA PRO A 63 4.30 -14.21 4.74
C PRO A 63 3.33 -13.54 3.79
N LYS A 64 3.26 -14.05 2.57
CA LYS A 64 2.30 -13.54 1.60
C LYS A 64 0.88 -13.67 2.14
N ASN A 65 0.08 -12.66 1.85
CA ASN A 65 -1.35 -12.72 2.13
C ASN A 65 -1.99 -13.47 0.96
N GLU A 66 -2.59 -14.60 1.24
CA GLU A 66 -3.17 -15.43 0.19
C GLU A 66 -4.47 -14.85 -0.36
N ASP A 67 -5.03 -13.87 0.33
CA ASP A 67 -6.25 -13.21 -0.12
C ASP A 67 -6.10 -11.70 0.10
N PRO A 68 -5.16 -11.07 -0.61
CA PRO A 68 -4.92 -9.64 -0.40
C PRO A 68 -6.10 -8.80 -0.89
N LYS A 69 -6.38 -7.75 -0.17
CA LYS A 69 -7.50 -6.87 -0.49
C LYS A 69 -7.02 -5.44 -0.63
N ILE A 70 -7.71 -4.69 -1.50
CA ILE A 70 -7.46 -3.28 -1.67
C ILE A 70 -8.65 -2.55 -1.08
N THR A 71 -8.38 -1.73 -0.07
CA THR A 71 -9.41 -0.95 0.62
C THR A 71 -9.17 0.52 0.35
N ILE A 72 -10.24 1.26 0.09
CA ILE A 72 -10.15 2.70 -0.14
C ILE A 72 -10.93 3.38 0.98
N GLN A 73 -10.28 4.32 1.65
CA GLN A 73 -10.93 5.01 2.77
C GLN A 73 -10.53 6.48 2.79
N ASN A 74 -11.28 7.28 3.54
CA ASN A 74 -10.99 8.70 3.70
C ASN A 74 -10.07 8.90 4.89
N SER A 75 -8.93 9.53 4.65
CA SER A 75 -8.02 9.86 5.74
C SER A 75 -8.35 11.21 6.35
N PHE A 76 -9.12 12.03 5.65
CA PHE A 76 -9.47 13.36 6.13
C PHE A 76 -10.91 13.45 6.62
N LYS A 77 -11.51 12.33 6.90
CA LYS A 77 -12.91 12.33 7.32
C LYS A 77 -13.08 13.20 8.55
N ILE A 78 -14.18 13.89 8.60
CA ILE A 78 -14.48 14.79 9.70
C ILE A 78 -15.13 14.01 10.81
N ALA A 79 -14.60 14.16 12.00
CA ALA A 79 -15.22 13.56 13.16
C ALA A 79 -16.49 14.36 13.46
N ALA A 80 -17.58 13.68 13.46
CA ALA A 80 -18.84 14.35 13.72
C ALA A 80 -18.96 14.71 15.19
#